data_97013157d10a7db1e2e64fdb79102c23
#
_entry.id   97013157d10a7db1e2e64fdb79102c23
#
_cell.length_a   1.000
_cell.length_b   1.000
_cell.length_c   1.000
_cell.angle_alpha   90.00
_cell.angle_beta   90.00
_cell.angle_gamma   90.00
#
_symmetry.space_group_name_H-M   'P 1'
#
loop_
_entity.id
_entity.type
_entity.pdbx_description
1 polymer ?
#
loop_
_entity_poly.entity_id
_entity_poly.type
_entity_poly.pdbx_seq_one_letter_code
_entity_poly.pdbx_strand_id
1 'polypeptide(L)'
;VKLERGQEMFEANTSTGINDIRFKSGYGFYFGGTNGIMTRKYLTSNKPAYNEKIPLIRLGEMYLIAAEASGDVTYLNTLRNARGISNRYDVAAVTEEALDAEYRKEFFAEGQYFYFLKRHAMKDFFGCPETLQGKMSAFQYVFPLPDDEKEYN
;
A
#
# COMPACT_ATOMS: atom_id res chain seq x y z
N VAL A 1 12.17 -2.85 -5.84
CA VAL A 1 11.45 -1.60 -6.13
C VAL A 1 12.01 -0.49 -5.24
N LYS A 2 12.42 0.62 -5.84
CA LYS A 2 12.91 1.82 -5.14
C LYS A 2 11.75 2.69 -4.71
N LEU A 3 11.79 3.19 -3.48
CA LEU A 3 10.79 4.10 -2.94
C LEU A 3 11.39 5.49 -2.78
N GLU A 4 10.98 6.44 -3.62
CA GLU A 4 11.54 7.80 -3.63
C GLU A 4 10.91 8.71 -2.57
N ARG A 5 9.60 8.59 -2.34
CA ARG A 5 8.84 9.40 -1.37
C ARG A 5 8.43 8.60 -0.13
N GLY A 6 9.29 7.68 0.34
CA GLY A 6 8.96 6.77 1.44
C GLY A 6 8.66 7.47 2.75
N GLN A 7 9.42 8.48 3.11
CA GLN A 7 9.21 9.24 4.36
C GLN A 7 7.85 9.93 4.37
N GLU A 8 7.44 10.48 3.25
CA GLU A 8 6.14 11.13 3.09
C GLU A 8 5.01 10.10 3.10
N MET A 9 5.13 9.03 2.31
CA MET A 9 4.13 7.97 2.21
C MET A 9 3.81 7.32 3.57
N PHE A 10 4.82 7.11 4.40
CA PHE A 10 4.68 6.52 5.74
C PHE A 10 4.58 7.54 6.86
N GLU A 11 4.54 8.85 6.51
CA GLU A 11 4.49 9.93 7.50
C GLU A 11 5.62 9.82 8.55
N ALA A 12 6.79 9.29 8.13
CA ALA A 12 7.86 8.87 9.03
C ALA A 12 8.46 10.01 9.88
N ASN A 13 8.28 11.26 9.46
CA ASN A 13 8.71 12.45 10.17
C ASN A 13 7.60 13.06 11.06
N THR A 14 6.48 12.38 11.21
CA THR A 14 5.37 12.81 12.06
C THR A 14 5.22 11.93 13.29
N SER A 15 4.53 12.44 14.30
CA SER A 15 4.22 11.66 15.51
C SER A 15 3.38 10.41 15.20
N THR A 16 2.58 10.44 14.12
CA THR A 16 1.75 9.32 13.67
C THR A 16 2.59 8.19 13.10
N GLY A 17 3.44 8.50 12.14
CA GLY A 17 4.16 7.50 11.34
C GLY A 17 5.55 7.11 11.85
N ILE A 18 6.13 7.86 12.81
CA ILE A 18 7.50 7.64 13.29
C ILE A 18 7.77 6.22 13.82
N ASN A 19 6.73 5.56 14.30
CA ASN A 19 6.81 4.20 14.82
C ASN A 19 6.27 3.15 13.86
N ASP A 20 5.85 3.52 12.66
CA ASP A 20 5.34 2.54 11.68
C ASP A 20 6.44 1.55 11.31
N ILE A 21 6.28 0.31 11.75
CA ILE A 21 7.28 -0.75 11.55
C ILE A 21 7.45 -1.10 10.07
N ARG A 22 6.47 -0.83 9.23
CA ARG A 22 6.55 -1.09 7.79
C ARG A 22 7.65 -0.28 7.13
N PHE A 23 7.96 0.92 7.66
CA PHE A 23 9.00 1.81 7.11
C PHE A 23 10.33 1.71 7.84
N LYS A 24 10.41 1.00 8.97
CA LYS A 24 11.68 0.86 9.71
C LYS A 24 12.71 0.05 8.92
N SER A 25 13.97 0.52 8.98
CA SER A 25 15.11 -0.22 8.44
C SER A 25 15.23 -1.60 9.10
N GLY A 26 15.48 -2.61 8.29
CA GLY A 26 15.59 -3.98 8.77
C GLY A 26 14.24 -4.72 8.88
N TYR A 27 13.12 -4.03 8.82
CA TYR A 27 11.77 -4.61 8.81
C TYR A 27 11.18 -4.59 7.38
N GLY A 28 10.44 -3.56 7.04
CA GLY A 28 9.78 -3.45 5.73
C GLY A 28 10.70 -2.99 4.61
N PHE A 29 11.74 -2.23 4.95
CA PHE A 29 12.65 -1.65 3.98
C PHE A 29 14.12 -1.84 4.34
N TYR A 30 14.95 -1.73 3.32
CA TYR A 30 16.39 -1.59 3.40
C TYR A 30 16.77 -0.17 2.98
N PHE A 31 17.49 0.53 3.86
CA PHE A 31 18.04 1.85 3.60
C PHE A 31 19.52 1.70 3.28
N GLY A 32 19.89 1.74 2.01
CA GLY A 32 21.25 1.46 1.62
C GLY A 32 21.81 2.38 0.56
N GLY A 33 22.74 3.24 0.95
CA GLY A 33 23.67 3.96 0.11
C GLY A 33 23.10 4.54 -1.18
N THR A 34 23.80 4.34 -2.29
CA THR A 34 23.43 4.81 -3.64
C THR A 34 22.15 4.17 -4.19
N ASN A 35 21.70 3.04 -3.64
CA ASN A 35 20.50 2.33 -4.11
C ASN A 35 19.19 2.87 -3.51
N GLY A 36 19.27 3.82 -2.56
CA GLY A 36 18.10 4.43 -1.94
C GLY A 36 17.32 3.47 -1.04
N ILE A 37 16.01 3.71 -0.95
CA ILE A 37 15.10 2.92 -0.11
C ILE A 37 14.49 1.80 -0.95
N MET A 38 14.70 0.55 -0.54
CA MET A 38 14.19 -0.63 -1.24
C MET A 38 13.33 -1.48 -0.31
N THR A 39 12.25 -2.04 -0.83
CA THR A 39 11.42 -2.97 -0.05
C THR A 39 12.18 -4.26 0.27
N ARG A 40 11.92 -4.77 1.47
CA ARG A 40 12.39 -6.10 1.89
C ARG A 40 11.35 -7.20 1.66
N LYS A 41 10.19 -6.85 1.15
CA LYS A 41 9.19 -7.86 0.81
C LYS A 41 9.78 -8.86 -0.18
N TYR A 42 9.56 -10.12 0.09
CA TYR A 42 10.01 -11.24 -0.76
C TYR A 42 11.53 -11.42 -0.84
N LEU A 43 12.31 -10.79 0.03
CA LEU A 43 13.73 -11.12 0.11
C LEU A 43 13.93 -12.53 0.68
N THR A 44 14.91 -13.22 0.14
CA THR A 44 15.40 -14.48 0.69
C THR A 44 15.77 -14.29 2.15
N SER A 45 15.17 -15.05 3.04
CA SER A 45 15.43 -15.01 4.48
C SER A 45 16.34 -16.18 4.88
N ASN A 46 16.96 -16.06 6.06
CA ASN A 46 17.70 -17.18 6.67
C ASN A 46 16.74 -18.31 7.16
N LYS A 47 15.44 -18.17 6.91
CA LYS A 47 14.42 -19.18 7.23
C LYS A 47 13.96 -19.82 5.92
N PRO A 48 14.53 -20.96 5.51
CA PRO A 48 14.21 -21.61 4.22
C PRO A 48 12.72 -21.89 4.02
N ALA A 49 11.97 -22.10 5.11
CA ALA A 49 10.54 -22.37 5.05
C ALA A 49 9.71 -21.22 4.45
N TYR A 50 10.24 -19.99 4.41
CA TYR A 50 9.56 -18.80 3.87
C TYR A 50 10.14 -18.32 2.54
N ASN A 51 11.26 -18.91 2.09
CA ASN A 51 11.85 -18.55 0.82
C ASN A 51 10.95 -19.02 -0.33
N GLU A 52 10.91 -18.24 -1.40
CA GLU A 52 10.16 -18.55 -2.62
C GLU A 52 8.62 -18.64 -2.42
N LYS A 53 8.11 -18.19 -1.27
CA LYS A 53 6.68 -18.15 -1.00
C LYS A 53 6.15 -16.74 -1.10
N ILE A 54 5.13 -16.59 -1.92
CA ILE A 54 4.38 -15.33 -2.06
C ILE A 54 3.03 -15.55 -1.39
N PRO A 55 2.70 -14.83 -0.30
CA PRO A 55 1.40 -14.95 0.32
C PRO A 55 0.32 -14.41 -0.63
N LEU A 56 -0.69 -15.22 -0.92
CA LEU A 56 -1.83 -14.80 -1.74
C LEU A 56 -2.83 -13.95 -0.95
N ILE A 57 -3.00 -14.28 0.33
CA ILE A 57 -3.91 -13.59 1.24
C ILE A 57 -3.16 -13.32 2.54
N ARG A 58 -3.29 -12.10 3.05
CA ARG A 58 -2.67 -11.71 4.31
C ARG A 58 -3.71 -11.14 5.28
N LEU A 59 -3.49 -11.36 6.57
CA LEU A 59 -4.40 -10.89 7.62
C LEU A 59 -4.62 -9.36 7.55
N GLY A 60 -3.59 -8.58 7.21
CA GLY A 60 -3.71 -7.13 7.03
C GLY A 60 -4.74 -6.77 5.95
N GLU A 61 -4.80 -7.54 4.86
CA GLU A 61 -5.81 -7.36 3.81
C GLU A 61 -7.22 -7.64 4.34
N MET A 62 -7.39 -8.70 5.13
CA MET A 62 -8.69 -9.02 5.72
C MET A 62 -9.22 -7.92 6.63
N TYR A 63 -8.32 -7.29 7.42
CA TYR A 63 -8.70 -6.15 8.25
C TYR A 63 -9.13 -4.94 7.41
N LEU A 64 -8.43 -4.64 6.32
CA LEU A 64 -8.80 -3.53 5.43
C LEU A 64 -10.13 -3.80 4.71
N ILE A 65 -10.34 -5.01 4.20
CA ILE A 65 -11.62 -5.42 3.59
C ILE A 65 -12.75 -5.32 4.61
N ALA A 66 -12.54 -5.81 5.82
CA ALA A 66 -13.56 -5.73 6.88
C ALA A 66 -13.90 -4.29 7.25
N ALA A 67 -12.89 -3.42 7.40
CA ALA A 67 -13.11 -1.99 7.67
C ALA A 67 -13.90 -1.34 6.55
N GLU A 68 -13.50 -1.55 5.29
CA GLU A 68 -14.14 -0.97 4.11
C GLU A 68 -15.60 -1.44 3.95
N ALA A 69 -15.83 -2.75 4.11
CA ALA A 69 -17.16 -3.33 3.89
C ALA A 69 -18.16 -3.03 5.02
N SER A 70 -17.69 -2.95 6.27
CA SER A 70 -18.57 -2.73 7.43
C SER A 70 -18.66 -1.28 7.87
N GLY A 71 -17.68 -0.43 7.50
CA GLY A 71 -17.53 0.90 8.07
C GLY A 71 -17.05 0.91 9.54
N ASP A 72 -16.73 -0.25 10.11
CA ASP A 72 -16.25 -0.34 11.49
C ASP A 72 -14.77 0.02 11.57
N VAL A 73 -14.51 1.17 12.16
CA VAL A 73 -13.16 1.74 12.32
C VAL A 73 -12.25 0.88 13.21
N THR A 74 -12.82 0.00 14.02
CA THR A 74 -12.06 -0.90 14.90
C THR A 74 -11.11 -1.78 14.09
N TYR A 75 -11.54 -2.29 12.94
CA TYR A 75 -10.68 -3.09 12.08
C TYR A 75 -9.47 -2.29 11.56
N LEU A 76 -9.73 -1.08 11.10
CA LEU A 76 -8.67 -0.19 10.58
C LEU A 76 -7.66 0.16 11.67
N ASN A 77 -8.13 0.57 12.85
CA ASN A 77 -7.28 0.95 13.96
C ASN A 77 -6.51 -0.26 14.52
N THR A 78 -7.12 -1.45 14.55
CA THR A 78 -6.42 -2.69 14.94
C THR A 78 -5.23 -2.97 14.03
N LEU A 79 -5.40 -2.83 12.71
CA LEU A 79 -4.29 -2.97 11.77
C LEU A 79 -3.21 -1.92 12.01
N ARG A 80 -3.59 -0.65 12.13
CA ARG A 80 -2.67 0.48 12.37
C ARG A 80 -1.85 0.27 13.64
N ASN A 81 -2.50 -0.12 14.73
CA ASN A 81 -1.85 -0.42 16.00
C ASN A 81 -0.87 -1.60 15.88
N ALA A 82 -1.26 -2.66 15.17
CA ALA A 82 -0.39 -3.79 14.87
C ALA A 82 0.83 -3.41 13.99
N ARG A 83 0.76 -2.31 13.27
CA ARG A 83 1.87 -1.74 12.50
C ARG A 83 2.71 -0.74 13.29
N GLY A 84 2.43 -0.53 14.58
CA GLY A 84 3.20 0.32 15.48
C GLY A 84 2.72 1.77 15.55
N ILE A 85 1.61 2.10 14.90
CA ILE A 85 0.97 3.41 15.06
C ILE A 85 0.22 3.40 16.39
N SER A 86 0.57 4.34 17.28
CA SER A 86 -0.03 4.40 18.62
C SER A 86 -1.54 4.69 18.53
N ASN A 87 -2.31 4.06 19.44
CA ASN A 87 -3.75 4.25 19.57
C ASN A 87 -4.19 5.72 19.79
N ARG A 88 -3.28 6.57 20.30
CA ARG A 88 -3.54 8.03 20.36
C ARG A 88 -3.74 8.69 19.00
N TYR A 89 -3.35 8.00 17.94
CA TYR A 89 -3.51 8.42 16.53
C TYR A 89 -4.53 7.57 15.79
N ASP A 90 -5.41 6.90 16.52
CA ASP A 90 -6.51 6.17 15.92
C ASP A 90 -7.40 7.13 15.12
N VAL A 91 -7.86 6.68 13.98
CA VAL A 91 -8.80 7.44 13.19
C VAL A 91 -10.22 7.29 13.76
N ALA A 92 -11.02 8.35 13.64
CA ALA A 92 -12.37 8.37 14.22
C ALA A 92 -13.40 7.65 13.35
N ALA A 93 -13.11 7.50 12.05
CA ALA A 93 -14.02 6.87 11.09
C ALA A 93 -13.25 6.21 9.96
N VAL A 94 -13.90 5.29 9.26
CA VAL A 94 -13.41 4.72 8.01
C VAL A 94 -13.74 5.70 6.89
N THR A 95 -12.74 6.48 6.45
CA THR A 95 -12.87 7.39 5.30
C THR A 95 -12.07 6.85 4.13
N GLU A 96 -12.37 7.34 2.92
CA GLU A 96 -11.63 6.97 1.72
C GLU A 96 -10.14 7.33 1.85
N GLU A 97 -9.82 8.48 2.42
CA GLU A 97 -8.44 8.92 2.64
C GLU A 97 -7.71 8.03 3.65
N ALA A 98 -8.37 7.61 4.72
CA ALA A 98 -7.78 6.73 5.72
C ALA A 98 -7.53 5.34 5.14
N LEU A 99 -8.46 4.82 4.33
CA LEU A 99 -8.27 3.56 3.60
C LEU A 99 -7.15 3.69 2.56
N ASP A 100 -7.16 4.74 1.74
CA ASP A 100 -6.11 4.99 0.74
C ASP A 100 -4.72 4.95 1.38
N ALA A 101 -4.54 5.69 2.47
CA ALA A 101 -3.27 5.73 3.18
C ALA A 101 -2.82 4.34 3.65
N GLU A 102 -3.72 3.52 4.18
CA GLU A 102 -3.37 2.20 4.71
C GLU A 102 -3.20 1.15 3.60
N TYR A 103 -4.06 1.15 2.56
CA TYR A 103 -3.89 0.29 1.38
C TYR A 103 -2.54 0.53 0.70
N ARG A 104 -2.17 1.78 0.50
CA ARG A 104 -0.89 2.18 -0.09
C ARG A 104 0.32 1.70 0.71
N LYS A 105 0.29 1.87 2.04
CA LYS A 105 1.36 1.44 2.95
C LYS A 105 1.45 -0.09 3.03
N GLU A 106 0.31 -0.77 3.15
CA GLU A 106 0.25 -2.21 3.33
C GLU A 106 0.65 -2.97 2.05
N PHE A 107 0.20 -2.49 0.89
CA PHE A 107 0.38 -3.18 -0.40
C PHE A 107 1.46 -2.56 -1.29
N PHE A 108 2.37 -1.78 -0.72
CA PHE A 108 3.50 -1.27 -1.49
C PHE A 108 4.25 -2.41 -2.17
N ALA A 109 4.48 -2.26 -3.49
CA ALA A 109 5.13 -3.23 -4.38
C ALA A 109 4.42 -4.59 -4.52
N GLU A 110 3.10 -4.66 -4.28
CA GLU A 110 2.31 -5.89 -4.42
C GLU A 110 1.21 -5.82 -5.49
N GLY A 111 0.91 -4.63 -6.01
CA GLY A 111 -0.08 -4.43 -7.08
C GLY A 111 -1.53 -4.25 -6.59
N GLN A 112 -1.90 -4.72 -5.40
CA GLN A 112 -3.27 -4.63 -4.87
C GLN A 112 -3.78 -3.20 -4.74
N TYR A 113 -2.89 -2.24 -4.49
CA TYR A 113 -3.26 -0.83 -4.41
C TYR A 113 -3.89 -0.30 -5.70
N PHE A 114 -3.46 -0.79 -6.87
CA PHE A 114 -4.09 -0.45 -8.15
C PHE A 114 -5.58 -0.83 -8.18
N TYR A 115 -5.93 -2.00 -7.66
CA TYR A 115 -7.31 -2.47 -7.63
C TYR A 115 -8.17 -1.67 -6.64
N PHE A 116 -7.59 -1.20 -5.54
CA PHE A 116 -8.24 -0.26 -4.64
C PHE A 116 -8.57 1.05 -5.36
N LEU A 117 -7.58 1.67 -6.01
CA LEU A 117 -7.77 2.92 -6.76
C LEU A 117 -8.83 2.76 -7.86
N LYS A 118 -8.80 1.65 -8.58
CA LYS A 118 -9.79 1.34 -9.63
C LYS A 118 -11.21 1.20 -9.06
N ARG A 119 -11.37 0.46 -7.96
CA ARG A 119 -12.68 0.21 -7.32
C ARG A 119 -13.31 1.50 -6.81
N HIS A 120 -12.51 2.40 -6.26
CA HIS A 120 -12.93 3.70 -5.77
C HIS A 120 -12.99 4.79 -6.85
N ALA A 121 -12.64 4.46 -8.09
CA ALA A 121 -12.57 5.42 -9.19
C ALA A 121 -11.76 6.69 -8.83
N MET A 122 -10.65 6.50 -8.11
CA MET A 122 -9.81 7.59 -7.62
C MET A 122 -9.30 8.45 -8.77
N LYS A 123 -9.54 9.76 -8.70
CA LYS A 123 -9.09 10.72 -9.72
C LYS A 123 -7.70 11.26 -9.44
N ASP A 124 -7.29 11.17 -8.20
CA ASP A 124 -5.98 11.56 -7.73
C ASP A 124 -5.54 10.61 -6.60
N PHE A 125 -4.25 10.41 -6.46
CA PHE A 125 -3.68 9.54 -5.43
C PHE A 125 -2.20 9.87 -5.21
N PHE A 126 -1.67 9.45 -4.09
CA PHE A 126 -0.25 9.66 -3.78
C PHE A 126 0.66 9.06 -4.86
N GLY A 127 1.50 9.90 -5.46
CA GLY A 127 2.40 9.50 -6.54
C GLY A 127 1.74 9.48 -7.92
N CYS A 128 0.51 9.99 -8.04
CA CYS A 128 -0.10 10.22 -9.35
C CYS A 128 0.78 11.16 -10.17
N PRO A 129 1.10 10.84 -11.44
CA PRO A 129 1.83 11.74 -12.32
C PRO A 129 1.11 13.10 -12.44
N GLU A 130 1.86 14.19 -12.38
CA GLU A 130 1.28 15.56 -12.44
C GLU A 130 0.34 15.78 -13.63
N THR A 131 0.66 15.17 -14.77
CA THR A 131 -0.16 15.24 -15.99
C THR A 131 -1.52 14.57 -15.84
N LEU A 132 -1.68 13.67 -14.89
CA LEU A 132 -2.89 12.87 -14.63
C LEU A 132 -3.62 13.25 -13.34
N GLN A 133 -3.05 14.13 -12.52
CA GLN A 133 -3.67 14.56 -11.26
C GLN A 133 -5.06 15.15 -11.52
N GLY A 134 -6.06 14.65 -10.81
CA GLY A 134 -7.47 15.02 -10.94
C GLY A 134 -8.13 14.63 -12.28
N LYS A 135 -7.39 13.96 -13.19
CA LYS A 135 -7.85 13.59 -14.53
C LYS A 135 -8.00 12.09 -14.76
N MET A 136 -7.65 11.29 -13.74
CA MET A 136 -7.82 9.84 -13.84
C MET A 136 -9.29 9.50 -14.10
N SER A 137 -9.52 8.62 -15.02
CA SER A 137 -10.83 8.15 -15.44
C SER A 137 -10.84 6.63 -15.55
N ALA A 138 -12.00 6.05 -15.82
CA ALA A 138 -12.12 4.60 -16.01
C ALA A 138 -11.15 4.04 -17.06
N PHE A 139 -10.82 4.84 -18.08
CA PHE A 139 -9.92 4.43 -19.16
C PHE A 139 -8.50 4.11 -18.66
N GLN A 140 -7.94 4.93 -17.75
CA GLN A 140 -6.61 4.69 -17.19
C GLN A 140 -6.55 3.45 -16.30
N TYR A 141 -7.71 2.97 -15.82
CA TYR A 141 -7.82 1.76 -15.00
C TYR A 141 -8.14 0.49 -15.82
N VAL A 142 -8.09 0.56 -17.14
CA VAL A 142 -8.26 -0.59 -18.03
C VAL A 142 -6.94 -0.91 -18.71
N PHE A 143 -6.49 -2.15 -18.58
CA PHE A 143 -5.34 -2.61 -19.34
C PHE A 143 -5.75 -2.74 -20.81
N PRO A 144 -4.97 -2.19 -21.75
CA PRO A 144 -5.24 -2.39 -23.18
C PRO A 144 -5.09 -3.87 -23.52
N LEU A 145 -5.94 -4.34 -24.42
CA LEU A 145 -5.74 -5.66 -25.01
C LEU A 145 -4.40 -5.69 -25.75
N PRO A 146 -3.62 -6.76 -25.62
CA PRO A 146 -2.44 -6.97 -26.45
C PRO A 146 -2.79 -6.87 -27.94
N ASP A 147 -1.87 -6.35 -28.74
CA ASP A 147 -2.15 -6.16 -30.18
C ASP A 147 -2.41 -7.50 -30.89
N ASP A 148 -1.72 -8.55 -30.48
CA ASP A 148 -1.94 -9.90 -30.99
C ASP A 148 -3.36 -10.43 -30.75
N GLU A 149 -4.00 -10.03 -29.62
CA GLU A 149 -5.40 -10.43 -29.35
C GLU A 149 -6.43 -9.63 -30.16
N LYS A 150 -6.06 -8.45 -30.66
CA LYS A 150 -6.94 -7.64 -31.51
C LYS A 150 -7.06 -8.19 -32.93
N GLU A 151 -6.08 -8.98 -33.38
CA GLU A 151 -6.08 -9.60 -34.72
C GLU A 151 -7.03 -10.80 -34.80
N TYR A 152 -7.47 -11.37 -33.67
CA TYR A 152 -8.33 -12.56 -33.61
C TYR A 152 -9.81 -12.25 -33.29
N ASN A 153 -10.16 -10.98 -33.10
CA ASN A 153 -11.52 -10.49 -32.86
C ASN A 153 -11.96 -9.57 -34.02
#